data_6481962923136395f78d6cbb5a18278a
#
_entry.id   6481962923136395f78d6cbb5a18278a
#
_cell.length_a   1.000
_cell.length_b   1.000
_cell.length_c   1.000
_cell.angle_alpha   90.00
_cell.angle_beta   90.00
_cell.angle_gamma   90.00
#
_symmetry.space_group_name_H-M   'P 1'
#
loop_
_entity.id
_entity.type
_entity.pdbx_description
1 polymer ?
#
loop_
_entity_poly.entity_id
_entity_poly.type
_entity_poly.pdbx_seq_one_letter_code
_entity_poly.pdbx_strand_id
1 'polypeptide(L)'
;MNKLSLDVLPANPGRDLQGLHATLRAVPVCPETASTYAGSVYCGLETRVDPLEYYWDGRKRGGHPKYPYVIWQYTLGGWGSLTTERTVHRLEPGTAFTTIVPSDDIYCLPKKSAEWTFFWFIIHHPFVVERMKKRQRLASQVWPVRPDSALIGRAVDLYTTVRTADCQDEFTEESFLFAFMLEYERLGHFLLHPAEPRERLLNELRVEILSGMRNGGPTVEQLAAKRKMSRTAFAHRFRDVTGSTPARFITHVKLSEVTRMLVQTDLKLSAIAELTGFADATHLGKVFRKRYFLTPDRYRRVNSPQAR
;
A
#
# COMPACT_ATOMS: atom_id res chain seq x y z
N MET A 1 -7.46 -9.59 -22.28
CA MET A 1 -7.33 -8.76 -21.05
C MET A 1 -6.56 -9.56 -20.02
N ASN A 2 -5.24 -9.27 -19.87
CA ASN A 2 -4.40 -9.93 -18.88
C ASN A 2 -4.84 -9.47 -17.49
N LYS A 3 -5.22 -10.42 -16.62
CA LYS A 3 -5.37 -10.19 -15.18
C LYS A 3 -3.98 -9.77 -14.66
N LEU A 4 -3.79 -8.47 -14.46
CA LEU A 4 -2.64 -7.92 -13.76
C LEU A 4 -2.65 -8.48 -12.34
N SER A 5 -1.66 -9.31 -12.02
CA SER A 5 -1.46 -9.82 -10.67
C SER A 5 -0.99 -8.66 -9.77
N LEU A 6 -1.87 -8.22 -8.88
CA LEU A 6 -1.64 -7.12 -7.91
C LEU A 6 -0.85 -7.58 -6.67
N ASP A 7 -0.17 -8.72 -6.73
CA ASP A 7 0.48 -9.39 -5.59
C ASP A 7 1.79 -8.72 -5.09
N VAL A 8 2.10 -7.50 -5.54
CA VAL A 8 3.44 -6.90 -5.35
C VAL A 8 3.55 -5.98 -4.12
N LEU A 9 2.44 -5.60 -3.48
CA LEU A 9 2.48 -4.71 -2.31
C LEU A 9 2.39 -5.52 -1.00
N PRO A 10 3.11 -5.10 0.07
CA PRO A 10 3.02 -5.78 1.35
C PRO A 10 1.57 -5.77 1.82
N ALA A 11 0.97 -6.95 1.83
CA ALA A 11 -0.38 -7.17 2.30
C ALA A 11 -0.39 -7.19 3.83
N ASN A 12 -1.43 -6.63 4.43
CA ASN A 12 -1.77 -6.89 5.81
C ASN A 12 -2.53 -8.23 5.81
N PRO A 13 -1.91 -9.37 6.14
CA PRO A 13 -2.51 -10.66 5.90
C PRO A 13 -3.81 -10.80 6.70
N GLY A 14 -4.92 -11.03 6.01
CA GLY A 14 -6.21 -11.40 6.59
C GLY A 14 -7.35 -10.37 6.49
N ARG A 15 -7.15 -9.20 5.88
CA ARG A 15 -8.24 -8.25 5.69
C ARG A 15 -8.97 -8.54 4.36
N ASP A 16 -10.19 -9.04 4.44
CA ASP A 16 -11.13 -9.13 3.32
C ASP A 16 -12.06 -7.92 3.26
N LEU A 17 -12.95 -7.87 2.26
CA LEU A 17 -13.91 -6.76 2.09
C LEU A 17 -14.92 -6.67 3.24
N GLN A 18 -15.34 -7.80 3.82
CA GLN A 18 -16.28 -7.82 4.94
C GLN A 18 -15.61 -7.30 6.21
N GLY A 19 -14.39 -7.75 6.51
CA GLY A 19 -13.61 -7.25 7.62
C GLY A 19 -13.26 -5.77 7.49
N LEU A 20 -12.99 -5.30 6.28
CA LEU A 20 -12.78 -3.87 5.99
C LEU A 20 -14.05 -3.06 6.26
N HIS A 21 -15.21 -3.50 5.76
CA HIS A 21 -16.51 -2.85 6.00
C HIS A 21 -16.83 -2.80 7.50
N ALA A 22 -16.65 -3.92 8.22
CA ALA A 22 -16.86 -3.97 9.66
C ALA A 22 -15.94 -2.99 10.42
N THR A 23 -14.67 -2.90 10.03
CA THR A 23 -13.71 -1.96 10.63
C THR A 23 -14.16 -0.51 10.44
N LEU A 24 -14.53 -0.10 9.21
CA LEU A 24 -14.97 1.26 8.92
C LEU A 24 -16.28 1.61 9.63
N ARG A 25 -17.19 0.65 9.74
CA ARG A 25 -18.48 0.83 10.42
C ARG A 25 -18.35 0.97 11.93
N ALA A 26 -17.33 0.38 12.52
CA ALA A 26 -17.05 0.46 13.95
C ALA A 26 -16.40 1.79 14.38
N VAL A 27 -15.92 2.61 13.44
CA VAL A 27 -15.31 3.92 13.73
C VAL A 27 -16.38 4.85 14.30
N PRO A 28 -16.23 5.37 15.54
CA PRO A 28 -17.19 6.30 16.12
C PRO A 28 -17.22 7.61 15.33
N VAL A 29 -18.40 8.23 15.29
CA VAL A 29 -18.59 9.54 14.68
C VAL A 29 -18.54 10.57 15.79
N CYS A 30 -17.57 11.46 15.75
CA CYS A 30 -17.57 12.60 16.64
C CYS A 30 -18.67 13.59 16.20
N PRO A 31 -19.46 14.16 17.12
CA PRO A 31 -20.39 15.22 16.79
C PRO A 31 -19.65 16.40 16.14
N GLU A 32 -20.22 16.99 15.08
CA GLU A 32 -19.63 18.12 14.32
C GLU A 32 -19.25 19.33 15.20
N THR A 33 -19.81 19.42 16.41
CA THR A 33 -19.56 20.51 17.38
C THR A 33 -18.23 20.41 18.11
N ALA A 34 -17.49 19.30 17.99
CA ALA A 34 -16.26 19.05 18.76
C ALA A 34 -14.98 19.51 18.08
N SER A 35 -14.98 19.73 16.76
CA SER A 35 -13.78 20.16 16.02
C SER A 35 -13.84 21.66 15.74
N THR A 36 -12.84 22.39 16.22
CA THR A 36 -12.60 23.81 15.88
C THR A 36 -11.79 23.96 14.58
N TYR A 37 -11.33 22.85 14.01
CA TYR A 37 -10.53 22.82 12.80
C TYR A 37 -11.36 22.48 11.57
N ALA A 38 -11.35 23.36 10.57
CA ALA A 38 -11.94 23.09 9.25
C ALA A 38 -10.91 22.30 8.41
N GLY A 39 -10.96 20.98 8.52
CA GLY A 39 -10.05 20.09 7.80
C GLY A 39 -10.14 20.21 6.29
N SER A 40 -9.11 19.75 5.61
CA SER A 40 -9.04 19.68 4.15
C SER A 40 -9.62 18.38 3.56
N VAL A 41 -10.03 17.46 4.43
CA VAL A 41 -10.57 16.13 4.06
C VAL A 41 -11.95 15.92 4.67
N TYR A 42 -12.88 15.50 3.82
CA TYR A 42 -14.20 14.98 4.22
C TYR A 42 -14.25 13.50 3.87
N CYS A 43 -14.93 12.70 4.67
CA CYS A 43 -15.06 11.26 4.42
C CYS A 43 -16.42 10.71 4.87
N GLY A 44 -16.82 9.59 4.29
CA GLY A 44 -18.03 8.89 4.67
C GLY A 44 -18.03 7.43 4.24
N LEU A 45 -18.91 6.67 4.88
CA LEU A 45 -19.28 5.30 4.53
C LEU A 45 -20.77 5.27 4.24
N GLU A 46 -21.15 4.82 3.06
CA GLU A 46 -22.53 4.87 2.59
C GLU A 46 -22.96 3.58 1.92
N THR A 47 -24.26 3.27 2.05
CA THR A 47 -24.95 2.28 1.22
C THR A 47 -26.11 2.98 0.52
N ARG A 48 -26.14 2.90 -0.80
CA ARG A 48 -27.17 3.49 -1.65
C ARG A 48 -27.99 2.39 -2.31
N VAL A 49 -29.30 2.51 -2.26
CA VAL A 49 -30.26 1.53 -2.80
C VAL A 49 -31.23 2.16 -3.81
N ASP A 50 -31.39 3.48 -3.81
CA ASP A 50 -32.21 4.20 -4.78
C ASP A 50 -31.35 4.90 -5.84
N PRO A 51 -31.46 4.50 -7.12
CA PRO A 51 -30.76 5.16 -8.22
C PRO A 51 -31.12 6.63 -8.42
N LEU A 52 -32.25 7.07 -7.97
CA LEU A 52 -32.69 8.48 -8.09
C LEU A 52 -31.99 9.38 -7.07
N GLU A 53 -31.59 8.82 -5.94
CA GLU A 53 -30.95 9.56 -4.85
C GLU A 53 -29.41 9.65 -5.00
N TYR A 54 -28.82 8.86 -5.90
CA TYR A 54 -27.36 8.85 -6.03
C TYR A 54 -26.93 8.96 -7.50
N TYR A 55 -26.92 10.20 -7.98
CA TYR A 55 -26.46 10.59 -9.31
C TYR A 55 -25.64 11.89 -9.20
N TRP A 56 -24.37 11.83 -9.54
CA TRP A 56 -23.46 12.94 -9.46
C TRP A 56 -22.86 13.29 -10.82
N ASP A 57 -23.16 14.49 -11.31
CA ASP A 57 -22.56 15.11 -12.51
C ASP A 57 -21.47 16.08 -12.03
N GLY A 58 -20.20 15.81 -12.38
CA GLY A 58 -19.05 16.59 -11.97
C GLY A 58 -19.10 18.06 -12.38
N ARG A 59 -19.85 18.39 -13.45
CA ARG A 59 -20.10 19.78 -13.90
C ARG A 59 -21.00 20.54 -12.93
N LYS A 60 -21.88 19.83 -12.22
CA LYS A 60 -22.93 20.40 -11.36
C LYS A 60 -22.58 20.29 -9.86
N ARG A 61 -21.50 19.65 -9.51
CA ARG A 61 -21.11 19.42 -8.08
C ARG A 61 -20.60 20.65 -7.35
N GLY A 62 -20.63 21.81 -7.96
CA GLY A 62 -19.89 22.97 -7.46
C GLY A 62 -18.40 22.80 -7.75
N GLY A 63 -17.58 23.56 -7.11
CA GLY A 63 -16.16 23.60 -7.39
C GLY A 63 -15.84 24.67 -8.44
N HIS A 64 -14.67 25.20 -8.32
CA HIS A 64 -14.17 26.24 -9.21
C HIS A 64 -12.89 25.74 -9.88
N PRO A 65 -12.69 25.92 -11.19
CA PRO A 65 -11.47 25.44 -11.87
C PRO A 65 -10.16 25.88 -11.23
N LYS A 66 -10.17 27.04 -10.54
CA LYS A 66 -9.03 27.58 -9.80
C LYS A 66 -8.80 26.85 -8.47
N TYR A 67 -9.84 26.21 -7.91
CA TYR A 67 -9.81 25.51 -6.62
C TYR A 67 -10.44 24.12 -6.78
N PRO A 68 -9.81 23.25 -7.59
CA PRO A 68 -10.30 21.89 -7.79
C PRO A 68 -10.16 21.07 -6.50
N TYR A 69 -10.97 20.03 -6.41
CA TYR A 69 -10.85 19.04 -5.34
C TYR A 69 -10.93 17.61 -5.90
N VAL A 70 -10.42 16.67 -5.13
CA VAL A 70 -10.43 15.23 -5.47
C VAL A 70 -11.60 14.56 -4.79
N ILE A 71 -12.27 13.66 -5.52
CA ILE A 71 -13.10 12.62 -4.96
C ILE A 71 -12.39 11.30 -5.21
N TRP A 72 -12.12 10.57 -4.14
CA TRP A 72 -11.68 9.20 -4.17
C TRP A 72 -12.71 8.32 -3.48
N GLN A 73 -13.09 7.21 -4.11
CA GLN A 73 -14.12 6.32 -3.59
C GLN A 73 -13.73 4.87 -3.83
N TYR A 74 -14.00 4.00 -2.84
CA TYR A 74 -13.71 2.57 -2.89
C TYR A 74 -14.96 1.74 -2.63
N THR A 75 -15.27 0.80 -3.53
CA THR A 75 -16.44 -0.06 -3.46
C THR A 75 -16.19 -1.25 -2.54
N LEU A 76 -17.10 -1.44 -1.57
CA LEU A 76 -17.10 -2.52 -0.58
C LEU A 76 -18.11 -3.62 -0.92
N GLY A 77 -19.29 -3.25 -1.47
CA GLY A 77 -20.37 -4.17 -1.80
C GLY A 77 -21.28 -3.63 -2.91
N GLY A 78 -22.05 -4.49 -3.54
CA GLY A 78 -22.86 -4.10 -4.70
C GLY A 78 -22.00 -3.56 -5.85
N TRP A 79 -22.51 -2.61 -6.63
CA TRP A 79 -21.71 -1.96 -7.67
C TRP A 79 -22.32 -0.61 -8.11
N GLY A 80 -21.45 0.30 -8.50
CA GLY A 80 -21.79 1.58 -9.10
C GLY A 80 -21.25 1.73 -10.52
N SER A 81 -21.43 2.89 -11.12
CA SER A 81 -20.82 3.23 -12.41
C SER A 81 -20.13 4.58 -12.38
N LEU A 82 -19.03 4.70 -13.10
CA LEU A 82 -18.37 5.95 -13.47
C LEU A 82 -18.35 6.07 -14.98
N THR A 83 -18.98 7.13 -15.50
CA THR A 83 -18.92 7.51 -16.91
C THR A 83 -17.90 8.62 -17.06
N THR A 84 -16.90 8.40 -17.87
CA THR A 84 -15.92 9.41 -18.32
C THR A 84 -16.19 9.79 -19.76
N GLU A 85 -15.48 10.77 -20.34
CA GLU A 85 -15.66 11.16 -21.75
C GLU A 85 -15.62 9.99 -22.75
N ARG A 86 -14.91 8.92 -22.43
CA ARG A 86 -14.59 7.82 -23.35
C ARG A 86 -15.15 6.47 -22.97
N THR A 87 -15.52 6.28 -21.71
CA THR A 87 -15.79 4.93 -21.18
C THR A 87 -16.76 4.94 -20.02
N VAL A 88 -17.61 3.93 -19.96
CA VAL A 88 -18.42 3.62 -18.78
C VAL A 88 -17.74 2.49 -18.03
N HIS A 89 -17.33 2.77 -16.79
CA HIS A 89 -16.70 1.81 -15.90
C HIS A 89 -17.73 1.26 -14.91
N ARG A 90 -17.73 -0.05 -14.73
CA ARG A 90 -18.45 -0.71 -13.65
C ARG A 90 -17.54 -0.76 -12.43
N LEU A 91 -18.02 -0.23 -11.31
CA LEU A 91 -17.29 -0.11 -10.06
C LEU A 91 -17.69 -1.26 -9.12
N GLU A 92 -17.03 -2.39 -9.30
CA GLU A 92 -17.27 -3.61 -8.51
C GLU A 92 -16.55 -3.58 -7.15
N PRO A 93 -16.91 -4.45 -6.18
CA PRO A 93 -16.18 -4.58 -4.92
C PRO A 93 -14.68 -4.80 -5.13
N GLY A 94 -13.86 -4.07 -4.39
CA GLY A 94 -12.42 -4.08 -4.58
C GLY A 94 -11.91 -3.10 -5.65
N THR A 95 -12.75 -2.19 -6.15
CA THR A 95 -12.31 -1.11 -7.06
C THR A 95 -12.38 0.25 -6.39
N ALA A 96 -11.39 1.07 -6.68
CA ALA A 96 -11.39 2.50 -6.36
C ALA A 96 -11.51 3.33 -7.64
N PHE A 97 -12.15 4.49 -7.54
CA PHE A 97 -12.03 5.50 -8.59
C PHE A 97 -11.60 6.85 -8.02
N THR A 98 -11.06 7.67 -8.90
CA THR A 98 -10.65 9.05 -8.60
C THR A 98 -11.22 9.98 -9.66
N THR A 99 -11.88 11.06 -9.25
CA THR A 99 -12.27 12.14 -10.13
C THR A 99 -11.87 13.50 -9.56
N ILE A 100 -11.55 14.44 -10.44
CA ILE A 100 -11.19 15.82 -10.07
C ILE A 100 -12.37 16.72 -10.43
N VAL A 101 -12.90 17.43 -9.46
CA VAL A 101 -14.04 18.33 -9.66
C VAL A 101 -13.55 19.77 -9.76
N PRO A 102 -14.02 20.54 -10.79
CA PRO A 102 -15.02 20.19 -11.80
C PRO A 102 -14.48 19.25 -12.90
N SER A 103 -15.35 18.37 -13.43
CA SER A 103 -15.07 17.46 -14.53
C SER A 103 -16.35 17.09 -15.27
N ASP A 104 -16.21 16.45 -16.44
CA ASP A 104 -17.34 15.85 -17.17
C ASP A 104 -17.71 14.43 -16.69
N ASP A 105 -17.05 13.96 -15.65
CA ASP A 105 -17.31 12.63 -15.09
C ASP A 105 -18.68 12.56 -14.41
N ILE A 106 -19.39 11.45 -14.63
CA ILE A 106 -20.67 11.15 -13.98
C ILE A 106 -20.53 9.84 -13.24
N TYR A 107 -20.88 9.82 -11.96
CA TYR A 107 -20.93 8.56 -11.22
C TYR A 107 -22.27 8.42 -10.47
N CYS A 108 -22.81 7.22 -10.47
CA CYS A 108 -24.15 6.96 -9.96
C CYS A 108 -24.35 5.51 -9.54
N LEU A 109 -25.46 5.27 -8.82
CA LEU A 109 -26.04 3.93 -8.67
C LEU A 109 -26.86 3.63 -9.91
N PRO A 110 -26.49 2.65 -10.76
CA PRO A 110 -27.26 2.31 -11.94
C PRO A 110 -28.57 1.61 -11.59
N LYS A 111 -29.64 1.81 -12.37
CA LYS A 111 -30.93 1.14 -12.20
C LYS A 111 -30.86 -0.40 -12.14
N LYS A 112 -29.81 -1.00 -12.69
CA LYS A 112 -29.58 -2.44 -12.69
C LYS A 112 -28.82 -2.95 -11.46
N SER A 113 -28.34 -2.05 -10.59
CA SER A 113 -27.67 -2.40 -9.33
C SER A 113 -28.69 -2.34 -8.19
N ALA A 114 -28.77 -3.41 -7.39
CA ALA A 114 -29.66 -3.45 -6.24
C ALA A 114 -29.17 -2.52 -5.12
N GLU A 115 -27.86 -2.39 -4.98
CA GLU A 115 -27.23 -1.55 -3.97
C GLU A 115 -25.80 -1.18 -4.37
N TRP A 116 -25.25 -0.18 -3.70
CA TRP A 116 -23.84 0.19 -3.78
C TRP A 116 -23.34 0.65 -2.42
N THR A 117 -22.45 -0.12 -1.82
CA THR A 117 -21.79 0.18 -0.56
C THR A 117 -20.34 0.59 -0.82
N PHE A 118 -19.95 1.75 -0.32
CA PHE A 118 -18.63 2.33 -0.54
C PHE A 118 -18.22 3.27 0.59
N PHE A 119 -16.93 3.51 0.73
CA PHE A 119 -16.43 4.65 1.49
C PHE A 119 -15.66 5.60 0.57
N TRP A 120 -15.59 6.87 0.99
CA TRP A 120 -15.10 7.95 0.13
C TRP A 120 -14.35 9.03 0.91
N PHE A 121 -13.50 9.76 0.16
CA PHE A 121 -12.88 11.01 0.56
C PHE A 121 -13.22 12.11 -0.44
N ILE A 122 -13.44 13.35 0.07
CA ILE A 122 -13.34 14.59 -0.67
C ILE A 122 -12.14 15.34 -0.12
N ILE A 123 -11.16 15.64 -0.97
CA ILE A 123 -9.87 16.21 -0.58
C ILE A 123 -9.70 17.56 -1.23
N HIS A 124 -9.58 18.62 -0.41
CA HIS A 124 -9.39 19.99 -0.85
C HIS A 124 -7.93 20.48 -0.74
N HIS A 125 -7.02 19.70 -0.14
CA HIS A 125 -5.62 20.08 0.06
C HIS A 125 -4.91 20.33 -1.27
N PRO A 126 -4.46 21.57 -1.61
CA PRO A 126 -4.04 21.93 -2.97
C PRO A 126 -2.87 21.10 -3.50
N PHE A 127 -1.87 20.85 -2.67
CA PHE A 127 -0.70 20.04 -3.03
C PHE A 127 -1.09 18.60 -3.36
N VAL A 128 -1.97 17.98 -2.55
CA VAL A 128 -2.43 16.61 -2.75
C VAL A 128 -3.29 16.52 -4.02
N VAL A 129 -4.18 17.50 -4.23
CA VAL A 129 -5.01 17.59 -5.44
C VAL A 129 -4.14 17.61 -6.70
N GLU A 130 -3.13 18.46 -6.77
CA GLU A 130 -2.24 18.54 -7.95
C GLU A 130 -1.44 17.24 -8.15
N ARG A 131 -0.98 16.59 -7.08
CA ARG A 131 -0.30 15.30 -7.16
C ARG A 131 -1.22 14.20 -7.71
N MET A 132 -2.42 14.07 -7.15
CA MET A 132 -3.40 13.07 -7.57
C MET A 132 -3.89 13.32 -9.00
N LYS A 133 -4.12 14.58 -9.41
CA LYS A 133 -4.46 15.00 -10.76
C LYS A 133 -3.38 14.61 -11.79
N LYS A 134 -2.10 14.85 -11.46
CA LYS A 134 -1.00 14.42 -12.31
C LYS A 134 -1.00 12.90 -12.50
N ARG A 135 -1.22 12.14 -11.43
CA ARG A 135 -1.28 10.67 -11.49
C ARG A 135 -2.47 10.17 -12.30
N GLN A 136 -3.64 10.74 -12.14
CA GLN A 136 -4.85 10.40 -12.90
C GLN A 136 -4.67 10.59 -14.41
N ARG A 137 -3.98 11.65 -14.85
CA ARG A 137 -3.68 11.87 -16.28
C ARG A 137 -2.77 10.80 -16.90
N LEU A 138 -1.94 10.17 -16.10
CA LEU A 138 -0.98 9.15 -16.55
C LEU A 138 -1.58 7.74 -16.47
N ALA A 139 -2.50 7.51 -15.55
CA ALA A 139 -3.12 6.21 -15.30
C ALA A 139 -4.64 6.26 -15.54
N SER A 140 -5.31 5.11 -15.45
CA SER A 140 -6.78 5.07 -15.46
C SER A 140 -7.37 5.77 -14.23
N GLN A 141 -8.62 6.25 -14.34
CA GLN A 141 -9.38 6.77 -13.22
C GLN A 141 -9.89 5.67 -12.27
N VAL A 142 -10.02 4.44 -12.77
CA VAL A 142 -10.52 3.29 -12.02
C VAL A 142 -9.41 2.27 -11.84
N TRP A 143 -9.15 1.90 -10.59
CA TRP A 143 -8.09 0.95 -10.23
C TRP A 143 -8.67 -0.22 -9.42
N PRO A 144 -8.28 -1.45 -9.74
CA PRO A 144 -8.49 -2.56 -8.84
C PRO A 144 -7.54 -2.40 -7.65
N VAL A 145 -8.07 -2.49 -6.42
CA VAL A 145 -7.31 -2.30 -5.18
C VAL A 145 -7.68 -3.41 -4.21
N ARG A 146 -6.70 -4.16 -3.75
CA ARG A 146 -6.92 -5.21 -2.75
C ARG A 146 -7.29 -4.62 -1.40
N PRO A 147 -8.25 -5.22 -0.65
CA PRO A 147 -8.66 -4.71 0.66
C PRO A 147 -7.56 -4.79 1.73
N ASP A 148 -6.56 -5.66 1.54
CA ASP A 148 -5.39 -5.82 2.41
C ASP A 148 -4.17 -4.99 1.95
N SER A 149 -4.30 -4.13 0.93
CA SER A 149 -3.20 -3.31 0.41
C SER A 149 -2.80 -2.18 1.37
N ALA A 150 -1.56 -1.70 1.20
CA ALA A 150 -1.07 -0.56 1.96
C ALA A 150 -1.91 0.71 1.73
N LEU A 151 -2.40 0.94 0.50
CA LEU A 151 -3.29 2.06 0.20
C LEU A 151 -4.57 2.00 1.04
N ILE A 152 -5.23 0.84 1.13
CA ILE A 152 -6.43 0.68 1.95
C ILE A 152 -6.09 0.81 3.45
N GLY A 153 -4.93 0.31 3.89
CA GLY A 153 -4.47 0.55 5.25
C GLY A 153 -4.40 2.04 5.58
N ARG A 154 -3.75 2.85 4.73
CA ARG A 154 -3.67 4.30 4.92
C ARG A 154 -5.01 5.01 4.75
N ALA A 155 -5.89 4.51 3.89
CA ALA A 155 -7.25 5.03 3.78
C ALA A 155 -8.05 4.81 5.08
N VAL A 156 -7.91 3.65 5.73
CA VAL A 156 -8.56 3.38 7.03
C VAL A 156 -7.99 4.29 8.12
N ASP A 157 -6.66 4.46 8.18
CA ASP A 157 -6.01 5.34 9.13
C ASP A 157 -6.54 6.79 8.98
N LEU A 158 -6.57 7.34 7.76
CA LEU A 158 -7.10 8.66 7.46
C LEU A 158 -8.61 8.77 7.79
N TYR A 159 -9.39 7.77 7.37
CA TYR A 159 -10.83 7.72 7.66
C TYR A 159 -11.10 7.77 9.16
N THR A 160 -10.39 6.96 9.94
CA THR A 160 -10.53 6.92 11.40
C THR A 160 -10.18 8.27 12.01
N THR A 161 -9.03 8.85 11.64
CA THR A 161 -8.56 10.14 12.16
C THR A 161 -9.57 11.26 11.89
N VAL A 162 -10.09 11.37 10.66
CA VAL A 162 -11.08 12.41 10.30
C VAL A 162 -12.43 12.17 11.01
N ARG A 163 -12.86 10.91 11.19
CA ARG A 163 -14.17 10.59 11.80
C ARG A 163 -14.19 10.72 13.31
N THR A 164 -13.10 10.43 13.98
CA THR A 164 -12.99 10.51 15.44
C THR A 164 -12.70 11.92 15.93
N ALA A 165 -12.45 12.88 15.00
CA ALA A 165 -11.95 14.22 15.31
C ALA A 165 -10.68 14.20 16.19
N ASP A 166 -9.91 13.10 16.13
CA ASP A 166 -8.57 13.02 16.73
C ASP A 166 -7.58 13.97 16.03
N CYS A 167 -8.03 14.66 14.98
CA CYS A 167 -7.35 15.81 14.39
C CYS A 167 -7.40 16.99 15.36
N GLN A 168 -6.48 17.03 16.31
CA GLN A 168 -6.33 18.18 17.21
C GLN A 168 -5.67 19.38 16.52
N ASP A 169 -5.02 19.12 15.39
CA ASP A 169 -4.31 20.14 14.59
C ASP A 169 -4.24 19.75 13.10
N GLU A 170 -3.89 20.74 12.25
CA GLU A 170 -3.72 20.56 10.80
C GLU A 170 -2.62 19.55 10.44
N PHE A 171 -1.56 19.45 11.24
CA PHE A 171 -0.42 18.56 10.96
C PHE A 171 -0.78 17.10 11.14
N THR A 172 -1.68 16.79 12.08
CA THR A 172 -2.18 15.43 12.29
C THR A 172 -2.98 14.96 11.07
N GLU A 173 -3.96 15.73 10.57
CA GLU A 173 -4.70 15.40 9.37
C GLU A 173 -3.78 15.27 8.15
N GLU A 174 -2.89 16.27 7.94
CA GLU A 174 -1.98 16.27 6.80
C GLU A 174 -1.04 15.07 6.80
N SER A 175 -0.56 14.62 7.97
CA SER A 175 0.35 13.47 8.06
C SER A 175 -0.31 12.20 7.54
N PHE A 176 -1.57 11.93 7.90
CA PHE A 176 -2.34 10.78 7.40
C PHE A 176 -2.74 10.96 5.94
N LEU A 177 -3.11 12.17 5.53
CA LEU A 177 -3.43 12.50 4.15
C LEU A 177 -2.22 12.29 3.22
N PHE A 178 -1.03 12.74 3.63
CA PHE A 178 0.19 12.53 2.85
C PHE A 178 0.61 11.06 2.80
N ALA A 179 0.43 10.33 3.89
CA ALA A 179 0.67 8.88 3.89
C ALA A 179 -0.26 8.15 2.89
N PHE A 180 -1.56 8.51 2.86
CA PHE A 180 -2.52 8.01 1.88
C PHE A 180 -2.11 8.39 0.44
N MET A 181 -1.79 9.66 0.19
CA MET A 181 -1.36 10.14 -1.13
C MET A 181 -0.13 9.39 -1.65
N LEU A 182 0.88 9.14 -0.79
CA LEU A 182 2.09 8.43 -1.20
C LEU A 182 1.80 6.98 -1.60
N GLU A 183 0.90 6.29 -0.90
CA GLU A 183 0.48 4.94 -1.29
C GLU A 183 -0.38 4.94 -2.57
N TYR A 184 -1.23 5.95 -2.74
CA TYR A 184 -1.96 6.17 -4.00
C TYR A 184 -0.99 6.34 -5.19
N GLU A 185 0.02 7.18 -5.05
CA GLU A 185 1.04 7.37 -6.11
C GLU A 185 1.87 6.11 -6.35
N ARG A 186 2.23 5.39 -5.28
CA ARG A 186 2.97 4.13 -5.37
C ARG A 186 2.18 3.09 -6.16
N LEU A 187 0.90 2.91 -5.84
CA LEU A 187 0.02 2.01 -6.59
C LEU A 187 -0.09 2.44 -8.07
N GLY A 188 -0.35 3.73 -8.32
CA GLY A 188 -0.41 4.26 -9.68
C GLY A 188 0.90 4.09 -10.45
N HIS A 189 2.06 4.19 -9.79
CA HIS A 189 3.36 3.89 -10.41
C HIS A 189 3.46 2.41 -10.80
N PHE A 190 3.07 1.49 -9.93
CA PHE A 190 3.09 0.05 -10.24
C PHE A 190 2.10 -0.35 -11.34
N LEU A 191 0.95 0.32 -11.43
CA LEU A 191 -0.01 0.07 -12.51
C LEU A 191 0.51 0.53 -13.87
N LEU A 192 1.26 1.62 -13.91
CA LEU A 192 1.88 2.16 -15.12
C LEU A 192 3.17 1.43 -15.50
N HIS A 193 3.91 0.99 -14.50
CA HIS A 193 5.19 0.33 -14.64
C HIS A 193 5.12 -1.03 -13.93
N PRO A 194 4.42 -2.02 -14.51
CA PRO A 194 4.38 -3.35 -13.92
C PRO A 194 5.81 -3.85 -13.79
N ALA A 195 6.18 -4.25 -12.56
CA ALA A 195 7.54 -4.68 -12.27
C ALA A 195 7.99 -5.75 -13.28
N GLU A 196 9.18 -5.56 -13.81
CA GLU A 196 9.82 -6.54 -14.66
C GLU A 196 9.81 -7.94 -13.97
N PRO A 197 9.71 -9.03 -14.73
CA PRO A 197 9.67 -10.38 -14.14
C PRO A 197 10.77 -10.63 -13.12
N ARG A 198 11.95 -10.02 -13.33
CA ARG A 198 13.08 -10.03 -12.41
C ARG A 198 12.74 -9.38 -11.07
N GLU A 199 12.18 -8.17 -11.09
CA GLU A 199 11.87 -7.40 -9.88
C GLU A 199 10.74 -8.04 -9.08
N ARG A 200 9.72 -8.57 -9.75
CA ARG A 200 8.65 -9.35 -9.13
C ARG A 200 9.22 -10.55 -8.38
N LEU A 201 10.03 -11.37 -9.05
CA LEU A 201 10.66 -12.53 -8.43
C LEU A 201 11.51 -12.16 -7.21
N LEU A 202 12.31 -11.10 -7.30
CA LEU A 202 13.16 -10.64 -6.19
C LEU A 202 12.34 -10.13 -5.00
N ASN A 203 11.24 -9.42 -5.25
CA ASN A 203 10.36 -8.91 -4.19
C ASN A 203 9.60 -10.03 -3.50
N GLU A 204 9.01 -10.98 -4.24
CA GLU A 204 8.36 -12.17 -3.69
C GLU A 204 9.31 -12.97 -2.78
N LEU A 205 10.50 -13.24 -3.29
CA LEU A 205 11.53 -13.96 -2.52
C LEU A 205 11.99 -13.19 -1.29
N ARG A 206 12.10 -11.87 -1.38
CA ARG A 206 12.45 -11.03 -0.22
C ARG A 206 11.40 -11.16 0.88
N VAL A 207 10.12 -11.07 0.54
CA VAL A 207 9.01 -11.23 1.50
C VAL A 207 9.04 -12.62 2.13
N GLU A 208 9.23 -13.70 1.34
CA GLU A 208 9.33 -15.06 1.85
C GLU A 208 10.53 -15.25 2.80
N ILE A 209 11.69 -14.68 2.45
CA ILE A 209 12.89 -14.76 3.29
C ILE A 209 12.66 -14.03 4.61
N LEU A 210 12.12 -12.81 4.59
CA LEU A 210 11.88 -12.00 5.78
C LEU A 210 10.84 -12.65 6.71
N SER A 211 9.73 -13.17 6.15
CA SER A 211 8.69 -13.84 6.95
C SER A 211 9.16 -15.13 7.60
N GLY A 212 10.05 -15.88 6.94
CA GLY A 212 10.61 -17.12 7.46
C GLY A 212 11.85 -16.95 8.36
N MET A 213 12.35 -15.74 8.53
CA MET A 213 13.71 -15.49 9.07
C MET A 213 13.85 -15.96 10.52
N ARG A 214 12.81 -15.79 11.37
CA ARG A 214 12.81 -16.26 12.78
C ARG A 214 12.97 -17.77 12.93
N ASN A 215 12.64 -18.53 11.89
CA ASN A 215 12.79 -20.00 11.84
C ASN A 215 14.03 -20.43 11.03
N GLY A 216 15.11 -19.64 11.07
CA GLY A 216 16.34 -19.91 10.33
C GLY A 216 16.33 -19.40 8.88
N GLY A 217 15.19 -18.91 8.39
CA GLY A 217 14.95 -18.48 7.01
C GLY A 217 14.81 -19.66 6.04
N PRO A 218 14.16 -19.44 4.88
CA PRO A 218 13.98 -20.50 3.91
C PRO A 218 15.30 -20.88 3.22
N THR A 219 15.48 -22.18 3.00
CA THR A 219 16.58 -22.71 2.19
C THR A 219 16.26 -22.57 0.70
N VAL A 220 17.28 -22.75 -0.15
CA VAL A 220 17.09 -22.75 -1.62
C VAL A 220 16.13 -23.87 -2.03
N GLU A 221 16.23 -25.03 -1.37
CA GLU A 221 15.37 -26.19 -1.59
C GLU A 221 13.90 -25.86 -1.28
N GLN A 222 13.63 -25.19 -0.16
CA GLN A 222 12.26 -24.80 0.24
C GLN A 222 11.68 -23.77 -0.72
N LEU A 223 12.48 -22.79 -1.17
CA LEU A 223 12.04 -21.81 -2.17
C LEU A 223 11.75 -22.46 -3.54
N ALA A 224 12.55 -23.46 -3.93
CA ALA A 224 12.34 -24.24 -5.14
C ALA A 224 11.06 -25.11 -5.05
N ALA A 225 10.87 -25.82 -3.92
CA ALA A 225 9.73 -26.70 -3.68
C ALA A 225 8.39 -25.93 -3.73
N LYS A 226 8.32 -24.74 -3.13
CA LYS A 226 7.13 -23.87 -3.24
C LYS A 226 6.76 -23.52 -4.68
N ARG A 227 7.75 -23.51 -5.58
CA ARG A 227 7.58 -23.20 -7.01
C ARG A 227 7.48 -24.47 -7.87
N LYS A 228 7.33 -25.65 -7.21
CA LYS A 228 7.26 -26.96 -7.88
C LYS A 228 8.46 -27.22 -8.79
N MET A 229 9.63 -26.79 -8.37
CA MET A 229 10.91 -26.93 -9.12
C MET A 229 11.94 -27.70 -8.31
N SER A 230 12.84 -28.42 -9.01
CA SER A 230 14.04 -28.94 -8.39
C SER A 230 14.97 -27.77 -7.98
N ARG A 231 15.83 -27.99 -6.96
CA ARG A 231 16.84 -27.01 -6.53
C ARG A 231 17.68 -26.50 -7.70
N THR A 232 18.13 -27.42 -8.56
CA THR A 232 18.98 -27.09 -9.71
C THR A 232 18.23 -26.25 -10.75
N ALA A 233 17.01 -26.65 -11.12
CA ALA A 233 16.18 -25.90 -12.06
C ALA A 233 15.87 -24.47 -11.55
N PHE A 234 15.54 -24.36 -10.25
CA PHE A 234 15.31 -23.06 -9.62
C PHE A 234 16.58 -22.19 -9.63
N ALA A 235 17.75 -22.76 -9.28
CA ALA A 235 19.02 -22.02 -9.27
C ALA A 235 19.42 -21.52 -10.67
N HIS A 236 19.24 -22.33 -11.70
CA HIS A 236 19.47 -21.92 -13.09
C HIS A 236 18.53 -20.79 -13.50
N ARG A 237 17.21 -20.99 -13.38
CA ARG A 237 16.21 -19.96 -13.73
C ARG A 237 16.41 -18.66 -12.96
N PHE A 238 16.74 -18.74 -11.67
CA PHE A 238 17.02 -17.56 -10.85
C PHE A 238 18.26 -16.82 -11.38
N ARG A 239 19.33 -17.54 -11.73
CA ARG A 239 20.53 -16.94 -12.30
C ARG A 239 20.27 -16.29 -13.67
N ASP A 240 19.51 -16.94 -14.54
CA ASP A 240 19.17 -16.42 -15.85
C ASP A 240 18.39 -15.10 -15.74
N VAL A 241 17.45 -15.03 -14.79
CA VAL A 241 16.61 -13.84 -14.57
C VAL A 241 17.37 -12.74 -13.82
N THR A 242 18.21 -13.06 -12.84
CA THR A 242 18.76 -12.08 -11.90
C THR A 242 20.27 -11.83 -12.05
N GLY A 243 20.99 -12.69 -12.74
CA GLY A 243 22.44 -12.65 -12.83
C GLY A 243 23.17 -13.11 -11.54
N SER A 244 22.44 -13.62 -10.53
CA SER A 244 22.99 -14.02 -9.22
C SER A 244 22.52 -15.40 -8.82
N THR A 245 23.04 -15.95 -7.72
CA THR A 245 22.56 -17.21 -7.17
C THR A 245 21.53 -16.98 -6.07
N PRO A 246 20.52 -17.89 -5.88
CA PRO A 246 19.54 -17.77 -4.80
C PRO A 246 20.19 -17.67 -3.41
N ALA A 247 21.23 -18.47 -3.16
CA ALA A 247 21.95 -18.44 -1.88
C ALA A 247 22.58 -17.07 -1.57
N ARG A 248 23.20 -16.42 -2.57
CA ARG A 248 23.73 -15.05 -2.42
C ARG A 248 22.62 -14.05 -2.16
N PHE A 249 21.47 -14.21 -2.81
CA PHE A 249 20.31 -13.33 -2.60
C PHE A 249 19.74 -13.49 -1.18
N ILE A 250 19.54 -14.72 -0.70
CA ILE A 250 19.11 -15.00 0.68
C ILE A 250 20.07 -14.32 1.68
N THR A 251 21.37 -14.54 1.50
CA THR A 251 22.40 -13.93 2.38
C THR A 251 22.33 -12.40 2.34
N HIS A 252 22.11 -11.80 1.17
CA HIS A 252 21.96 -10.36 1.03
C HIS A 252 20.75 -9.81 1.80
N VAL A 253 19.59 -10.47 1.68
CA VAL A 253 18.39 -10.08 2.41
C VAL A 253 18.59 -10.20 3.92
N LYS A 254 19.17 -11.31 4.39
CA LYS A 254 19.51 -11.49 5.82
C LYS A 254 20.45 -10.40 6.33
N LEU A 255 21.50 -10.08 5.60
CA LEU A 255 22.44 -9.02 5.98
C LEU A 255 21.84 -7.63 5.98
N SER A 256 20.89 -7.33 5.08
CA SER A 256 20.14 -6.06 5.10
C SER A 256 19.32 -5.92 6.38
N GLU A 257 18.74 -7.00 6.88
CA GLU A 257 18.01 -6.99 8.15
C GLU A 257 18.95 -6.87 9.35
N VAL A 258 20.12 -7.53 9.30
CA VAL A 258 21.19 -7.35 10.30
C VAL A 258 21.60 -5.88 10.41
N THR A 259 21.84 -5.19 9.27
CA THR A 259 22.22 -3.76 9.30
C THR A 259 21.12 -2.90 9.92
N ARG A 260 19.84 -3.17 9.62
CA ARG A 260 18.70 -2.48 10.23
C ARG A 260 18.70 -2.67 11.75
N MET A 261 18.84 -3.91 12.23
CA MET A 261 18.85 -4.21 13.67
C MET A 261 20.06 -3.60 14.38
N LEU A 262 21.23 -3.61 13.77
CA LEU A 262 22.44 -3.00 14.34
C LEU A 262 22.29 -1.50 14.58
N VAL A 263 21.56 -0.81 13.72
CA VAL A 263 21.35 0.65 13.78
C VAL A 263 20.16 1.03 14.67
N GLN A 264 19.10 0.23 14.64
CA GLN A 264 17.81 0.59 15.27
C GLN A 264 17.60 -0.06 16.64
N THR A 265 18.48 -0.98 17.08
CA THR A 265 18.33 -1.70 18.35
C THR A 265 19.68 -1.91 19.06
N ASP A 266 19.63 -2.09 20.38
CA ASP A 266 20.78 -2.43 21.21
C ASP A 266 20.98 -3.95 21.39
N LEU A 267 20.34 -4.76 20.54
CA LEU A 267 20.44 -6.22 20.63
C LEU A 267 21.89 -6.69 20.51
N LYS A 268 22.24 -7.69 21.30
CA LYS A 268 23.54 -8.39 21.21
C LYS A 268 23.65 -9.09 19.85
N LEU A 269 24.86 -9.20 19.33
CA LEU A 269 25.09 -9.82 18.03
C LEU A 269 24.61 -11.29 17.97
N SER A 270 24.62 -12.02 19.11
CA SER A 270 24.06 -13.36 19.22
C SER A 270 22.55 -13.38 18.97
N ALA A 271 21.80 -12.45 19.58
CA ALA A 271 20.37 -12.33 19.37
C ALA A 271 20.03 -11.90 17.92
N ILE A 272 20.82 -11.00 17.33
CA ILE A 272 20.66 -10.62 15.92
C ILE A 272 20.92 -11.83 15.00
N ALA A 273 21.95 -12.64 15.29
CA ALA A 273 22.24 -13.86 14.52
C ALA A 273 21.07 -14.85 14.54
N GLU A 274 20.50 -15.09 15.72
CA GLU A 274 19.32 -15.94 15.91
C GLU A 274 18.11 -15.42 15.15
N LEU A 275 17.75 -14.13 15.33
CA LEU A 275 16.60 -13.49 14.67
C LEU A 275 16.73 -13.41 13.14
N THR A 276 17.95 -13.41 12.63
CA THR A 276 18.21 -13.32 11.18
C THR A 276 18.61 -14.67 10.56
N GLY A 277 18.54 -15.76 11.34
CA GLY A 277 18.76 -17.12 10.88
C GLY A 277 20.20 -17.39 10.45
N PHE A 278 21.19 -16.78 11.12
CA PHE A 278 22.59 -17.21 11.08
C PHE A 278 22.85 -18.26 12.16
N ALA A 279 23.79 -19.17 11.90
CA ALA A 279 24.10 -20.25 12.83
C ALA A 279 24.54 -19.74 14.22
N ASP A 280 25.37 -18.70 14.23
CA ASP A 280 25.87 -18.05 15.44
C ASP A 280 26.44 -16.65 15.12
N ALA A 281 26.80 -15.90 16.17
CA ALA A 281 27.41 -14.58 16.05
C ALA A 281 28.75 -14.58 15.30
N THR A 282 29.53 -15.66 15.40
CA THR A 282 30.85 -15.79 14.74
C THR A 282 30.66 -15.94 13.23
N HIS A 283 29.74 -16.80 12.81
CA HIS A 283 29.35 -16.96 11.41
C HIS A 283 28.81 -15.65 10.83
N LEU A 284 27.86 -15.01 11.54
CA LEU A 284 27.35 -13.69 11.16
C LEU A 284 28.48 -12.69 10.98
N GLY A 285 29.40 -12.57 11.95
CA GLY A 285 30.53 -11.64 11.92
C GLY A 285 31.42 -11.83 10.70
N LYS A 286 31.75 -13.10 10.35
CA LYS A 286 32.54 -13.42 9.17
C LYS A 286 31.85 -13.01 7.86
N VAL A 287 30.57 -13.36 7.71
CA VAL A 287 29.78 -13.05 6.50
C VAL A 287 29.55 -11.54 6.37
N PHE A 288 29.27 -10.87 7.47
CA PHE A 288 29.09 -9.42 7.54
C PHE A 288 30.37 -8.67 7.12
N ARG A 289 31.51 -9.02 7.73
CA ARG A 289 32.83 -8.41 7.40
C ARG A 289 33.18 -8.60 5.93
N LYS A 290 32.91 -9.78 5.37
CA LYS A 290 33.11 -10.05 3.95
C LYS A 290 32.30 -9.13 3.04
N ARG A 291 31.10 -8.72 3.47
CA ARG A 291 30.18 -7.89 2.67
C ARG A 291 30.39 -6.39 2.86
N TYR A 292 30.60 -5.94 4.10
CA TYR A 292 30.64 -4.52 4.46
C TYR A 292 32.03 -4.01 4.79
N PHE A 293 33.07 -4.87 4.82
CA PHE A 293 34.44 -4.53 5.17
C PHE A 293 34.63 -3.98 6.57
N LEU A 294 33.58 -4.04 7.40
CA LEU A 294 33.56 -3.63 8.81
C LEU A 294 33.04 -4.78 9.67
N THR A 295 33.43 -4.80 10.94
CA THR A 295 32.77 -5.68 11.92
C THR A 295 31.39 -5.15 12.27
N PRO A 296 30.43 -6.00 12.68
CA PRO A 296 29.09 -5.54 13.11
C PRO A 296 29.14 -4.44 14.18
N ASP A 297 30.02 -4.58 15.19
CA ASP A 297 30.14 -3.59 16.26
C ASP A 297 30.69 -2.25 15.77
N ARG A 298 31.65 -2.28 14.84
CA ARG A 298 32.16 -1.06 14.22
C ARG A 298 31.09 -0.41 13.34
N TYR A 299 30.31 -1.22 12.62
CA TYR A 299 29.20 -0.73 11.79
C TYR A 299 28.14 -0.05 12.66
N ARG A 300 27.77 -0.65 13.80
CA ARG A 300 26.85 -0.08 14.79
C ARG A 300 27.34 1.28 15.26
N ARG A 301 28.58 1.35 15.76
CA ARG A 301 29.18 2.61 16.28
C ARG A 301 29.19 3.76 15.26
N VAL A 302 29.44 3.47 14.00
CA VAL A 302 29.50 4.50 12.95
C VAL A 302 28.13 4.97 12.48
N ASN A 303 27.10 4.10 12.55
CA ASN A 303 25.81 4.36 11.95
C ASN A 303 24.65 4.51 12.96
N SER A 304 24.89 4.30 14.27
CA SER A 304 23.85 4.51 15.29
C SER A 304 23.64 6.01 15.54
N PRO A 305 22.37 6.46 15.69
CA PRO A 305 22.03 7.84 15.99
C PRO A 305 22.63 8.36 17.32
N GLN A 306 22.97 7.47 18.23
CA GLN A 306 23.57 7.77 19.54
C GLN A 306 25.10 8.02 19.48
N ALA A 307 25.71 7.93 18.31
CA ALA A 307 27.16 8.13 18.12
C ALA A 307 27.54 9.57 17.74
N ARG A 308 26.60 10.50 17.86
CA ARG A 308 26.84 11.95 17.64
C ARG A 308 26.78 12.73 18.93
#